data_756768bb9d50b0f90eb71a6cabcd7c87
#
_entry.id   756768bb9d50b0f90eb71a6cabcd7c87
#
_cell.length_a   1.000
_cell.length_b   1.000
_cell.length_c   1.000
_cell.angle_alpha   90.00
_cell.angle_beta   90.00
_cell.angle_gamma   90.00
#
_symmetry.space_group_name_H-M   'P 1'
#
loop_
_entity.id
_entity.type
_entity.pdbx_description
1 polymer ?
#
loop_
_entity_poly.entity_id
_entity_poly.type
_entity_poly.pdbx_seq_one_letter_code
_entity_poly.pdbx_strand_id
1 'polypeptide(L)'
;MSNIDGLASQWLEVKALEKKIIAQRHAIEEQITEALEAKGEGSITHKLDEHKITLTQPVSRKVDAIVWEKIKHKIPENMHPVKVTLSADAAGCKYLVEKEHRMWAKIADAFETKQGKIGVKVEVL
;
A
#
# COMPACT_ATOMS: atom_id res chain seq x y z
N MET A 1 15.66 -20.10 -26.24
CA MET A 1 16.20 -20.41 -24.94
C MET A 1 17.09 -19.35 -24.40
N SER A 2 18.20 -19.07 -25.08
CA SER A 2 19.07 -17.94 -24.74
C SER A 2 18.33 -16.61 -24.64
N ASN A 3 17.19 -16.48 -25.32
CA ASN A 3 16.39 -15.27 -25.35
C ASN A 3 15.77 -14.92 -23.99
N ILE A 4 15.42 -15.94 -23.19
CA ILE A 4 14.86 -15.73 -21.85
C ILE A 4 15.94 -15.21 -20.91
N ASP A 5 17.15 -15.75 -20.98
CA ASP A 5 18.27 -15.25 -20.18
C ASP A 5 18.64 -13.80 -20.59
N GLY A 6 18.56 -13.50 -21.88
CA GLY A 6 18.76 -12.14 -22.37
C GLY A 6 17.73 -11.16 -21.82
N LEU A 7 16.46 -11.56 -21.82
CA LEU A 7 15.38 -10.77 -21.22
C LEU A 7 15.57 -10.59 -19.71
N ALA A 8 16.02 -11.64 -19.02
CA ALA A 8 16.30 -11.55 -17.58
C ALA A 8 17.40 -10.53 -17.30
N SER A 9 18.46 -10.54 -18.12
CA SER A 9 19.56 -9.55 -18.00
C SER A 9 19.05 -8.13 -18.25
N GLN A 10 18.22 -7.94 -19.27
CA GLN A 10 17.61 -6.64 -19.55
C GLN A 10 16.73 -6.17 -18.38
N TRP A 11 15.95 -7.09 -17.80
CA TRP A 11 15.12 -6.76 -16.65
C TRP A 11 15.96 -6.23 -15.48
N LEU A 12 17.08 -6.91 -15.20
CA LEU A 12 17.99 -6.50 -14.11
C LEU A 12 18.59 -5.12 -14.38
N GLU A 13 18.99 -4.84 -15.62
CA GLU A 13 19.52 -3.53 -16.00
C GLU A 13 18.49 -2.42 -15.81
N VAL A 14 17.26 -2.65 -16.28
CA VAL A 14 16.17 -1.68 -16.17
C VAL A 14 15.81 -1.47 -14.70
N LYS A 15 15.79 -2.53 -13.91
CA LYS A 15 15.50 -2.44 -12.48
C LYS A 15 16.54 -1.61 -11.74
N ALA A 16 17.81 -1.76 -12.10
CA ALA A 16 18.89 -0.96 -11.53
C ALA A 16 18.75 0.52 -11.89
N LEU A 17 18.37 0.82 -13.15
CA LEU A 17 18.12 2.19 -13.59
C LEU A 17 16.93 2.81 -12.87
N GLU A 18 15.85 2.05 -12.70
CA GLU A 18 14.67 2.49 -11.96
C GLU A 18 15.05 2.90 -10.54
N LYS A 19 15.81 2.05 -9.85
CA LYS A 19 16.27 2.33 -8.48
C LYS A 19 17.08 3.62 -8.41
N LYS A 20 17.98 3.83 -9.37
CA LYS A 20 18.80 5.04 -9.46
C LYS A 20 17.96 6.30 -9.68
N ILE A 21 16.99 6.21 -10.58
CA ILE A 21 16.11 7.33 -10.90
C ILE A 21 15.20 7.66 -9.71
N ILE A 22 14.67 6.65 -9.02
CA ILE A 22 13.87 6.84 -7.80
C ILE A 22 14.69 7.57 -6.73
N ALA A 23 15.95 7.17 -6.55
CA ALA A 23 16.84 7.83 -5.58
C ALA A 23 17.06 9.30 -5.94
N GLN A 24 17.22 9.60 -7.25
CA GLN A 24 17.34 10.99 -7.71
C GLN A 24 16.07 11.79 -7.43
N ARG A 25 14.90 11.20 -7.68
CA ARG A 25 13.63 11.85 -7.40
C ARG A 25 13.47 12.15 -5.91
N HIS A 26 13.81 11.18 -5.05
CA HIS A 26 13.74 11.36 -3.60
C HIS A 26 14.66 12.47 -3.10
N ALA A 27 15.87 12.58 -3.69
CA ALA A 27 16.81 13.66 -3.35
C ALA A 27 16.24 15.04 -3.70
N ILE A 28 15.56 15.15 -4.85
CA ILE A 28 14.89 16.39 -5.25
C ILE A 28 13.73 16.69 -4.32
N GLU A 29 12.95 15.68 -3.95
CA GLU A 29 11.82 15.83 -3.02
C GLU A 29 12.29 16.33 -1.66
N GLU A 30 13.42 15.84 -1.16
CA GLU A 30 14.00 16.32 0.09
C GLU A 30 14.36 17.81 0.01
N GLN A 31 14.94 18.24 -1.11
CA GLN A 31 15.26 19.66 -1.31
C GLN A 31 14.01 20.52 -1.33
N ILE A 32 12.94 20.04 -1.94
CA ILE A 32 11.66 20.75 -1.97
C ILE A 32 11.07 20.84 -0.56
N THR A 33 11.08 19.75 0.20
CA THR A 33 10.53 19.77 1.57
C THR A 33 11.34 20.64 2.52
N GLU A 34 12.65 20.77 2.29
CA GLU A 34 13.49 21.69 3.08
C GLU A 34 13.20 23.15 2.75
N ALA A 35 12.85 23.45 1.51
CA ALA A 35 12.60 24.80 1.04
C ALA A 35 11.19 25.30 1.38
N LEU A 36 10.22 24.42 1.52
CA LEU A 36 8.81 24.75 1.74
C LEU A 36 8.32 24.19 3.06
N GLU A 37 7.40 24.93 3.71
CA GLU A 37 6.81 24.46 4.94
C GLU A 37 5.77 23.39 4.69
N ALA A 38 5.82 22.31 5.47
CA ALA A 38 4.81 21.28 5.50
C ALA A 38 3.80 21.59 6.61
N LYS A 39 2.56 21.16 6.41
CA LYS A 39 1.55 21.15 7.46
C LYS A 39 1.84 19.94 8.35
N GLY A 40 1.66 20.05 9.66
CA GLY A 40 1.98 18.94 10.59
C GLY A 40 1.30 17.62 10.25
N GLU A 41 -0.01 17.66 9.99
CA GLU A 41 -0.78 16.51 9.54
C GLU A 41 -1.68 16.98 8.40
N GLY A 42 -1.74 16.20 7.32
CA GLY A 42 -2.55 16.53 6.16
C GLY A 42 -1.74 17.20 5.07
N SER A 43 -2.42 17.96 4.22
CA SER A 43 -1.81 18.51 3.01
C SER A 43 -1.82 20.03 3.01
N ILE A 44 -0.75 20.62 2.46
CA ILE A 44 -0.70 22.06 2.18
C ILE A 44 -0.18 22.23 0.75
N THR A 45 -0.78 23.19 0.02
CA THR A 45 -0.40 23.47 -1.36
C THR A 45 0.29 24.83 -1.45
N HIS A 46 1.46 24.85 -2.07
CA HIS A 46 2.23 26.05 -2.36
C HIS A 46 2.14 26.37 -3.85
N LYS A 47 1.71 27.55 -4.19
CA LYS A 47 1.67 28.00 -5.58
C LYS A 47 2.89 28.85 -5.86
N LEU A 48 3.70 28.42 -6.83
CA LEU A 48 4.87 29.13 -7.31
C LEU A 48 4.53 29.78 -8.66
N ASP A 49 5.49 30.43 -9.28
CA ASP A 49 5.27 31.11 -10.55
C ASP A 49 4.85 30.16 -11.66
N GLU A 50 5.48 28.99 -11.74
CA GLU A 50 5.24 28.03 -12.83
C GLU A 50 4.67 26.70 -12.33
N HIS A 51 4.69 26.44 -11.05
CA HIS A 51 4.31 25.15 -10.49
C HIS A 51 3.46 25.29 -9.25
N LYS A 52 2.66 24.28 -9.00
CA LYS A 52 1.91 24.12 -7.77
C LYS A 52 2.45 22.86 -7.08
N ILE A 53 2.89 22.98 -5.85
CA ILE A 53 3.46 21.88 -5.08
C ILE A 53 2.58 21.59 -3.89
N THR A 54 2.15 20.34 -3.75
CA THR A 54 1.38 19.88 -2.61
C THR A 54 2.24 18.98 -1.76
N LEU A 55 2.42 19.38 -0.49
CA LEU A 55 3.12 18.57 0.50
C LEU A 55 2.11 17.88 1.38
N THR A 56 2.24 16.57 1.52
CA THR A 56 1.32 15.76 2.33
C THR A 56 2.12 15.04 3.40
N GLN A 57 1.74 15.27 4.66
CA GLN A 57 2.31 14.54 5.79
C GLN A 57 1.30 13.47 6.20
N PRO A 58 1.54 12.22 5.80
CA PRO A 58 0.65 11.13 6.21
C PRO A 58 0.89 10.79 7.68
N VAL A 59 -0.19 10.50 8.38
CA VAL A 59 -0.14 10.02 9.76
C VAL A 59 -0.96 8.75 9.82
N SER A 60 -0.36 7.71 10.35
CA SER A 60 -1.01 6.41 10.49
C SER A 60 -1.22 6.13 11.98
N ARG A 61 -2.42 5.71 12.34
CA ARG A 61 -2.75 5.33 13.70
C ARG A 61 -3.26 3.91 13.71
N LYS A 62 -2.73 3.12 14.62
CA LYS A 62 -3.15 1.73 14.80
C LYS A 62 -3.81 1.58 16.15
N VAL A 63 -4.86 0.76 16.19
CA VAL A 63 -5.54 0.47 17.46
C VAL A 63 -5.11 -0.89 17.98
N ASP A 64 -4.83 -0.95 19.28
CA ASP A 64 -4.61 -2.20 19.99
C ASP A 64 -5.97 -2.62 20.55
N ALA A 65 -6.51 -3.71 20.03
CA ALA A 65 -7.86 -4.16 20.35
C ALA A 65 -8.04 -4.48 21.84
N ILE A 66 -7.02 -5.05 22.46
CA ILE A 66 -7.10 -5.44 23.88
C ILE A 66 -7.13 -4.19 24.77
N VAL A 67 -6.24 -3.25 24.50
CA VAL A 67 -6.19 -1.99 25.26
C VAL A 67 -7.47 -1.18 25.02
N TRP A 68 -7.93 -1.12 23.77
CA TRP A 68 -9.15 -0.39 23.42
C TRP A 68 -10.36 -0.88 24.21
N GLU A 69 -10.54 -2.18 24.31
CA GLU A 69 -11.64 -2.76 25.09
C GLU A 69 -11.62 -2.33 26.56
N LYS A 70 -10.41 -2.11 27.10
CA LYS A 70 -10.24 -1.70 28.50
C LYS A 70 -10.54 -0.23 28.75
N ILE A 71 -10.36 0.62 27.73
CA ILE A 71 -10.42 2.09 27.90
C ILE A 71 -11.54 2.77 27.13
N LYS A 72 -12.25 2.07 26.24
CA LYS A 72 -13.28 2.68 25.39
C LYS A 72 -14.40 3.35 26.17
N HIS A 73 -14.65 2.90 27.40
CA HIS A 73 -15.69 3.49 28.26
C HIS A 73 -15.36 4.89 28.75
N LYS A 74 -14.10 5.34 28.59
CA LYS A 74 -13.66 6.67 29.04
C LYS A 74 -14.22 7.80 28.20
N ILE A 75 -14.71 7.49 27.00
CA ILE A 75 -15.35 8.49 26.13
C ILE A 75 -16.69 7.97 25.64
N PRO A 76 -17.63 8.89 25.29
CA PRO A 76 -18.94 8.47 24.77
C PRO A 76 -18.82 7.63 23.50
N GLU A 77 -19.73 6.68 23.35
CA GLU A 77 -19.73 5.77 22.20
C GLU A 77 -19.77 6.49 20.86
N ASN A 78 -20.54 7.58 20.76
CA ASN A 78 -20.64 8.35 19.54
C ASN A 78 -19.36 9.11 19.17
N MET A 79 -18.37 9.12 20.06
CA MET A 79 -17.05 9.74 19.83
C MET A 79 -15.94 8.72 19.61
N HIS A 80 -16.28 7.43 19.57
CA HIS A 80 -15.25 6.40 19.37
C HIS A 80 -14.62 6.52 17.97
N PRO A 81 -13.31 6.75 17.88
CA PRO A 81 -12.62 6.91 16.58
C PRO A 81 -12.12 5.58 16.01
N VAL A 82 -12.95 4.54 16.13
CA VAL A 82 -12.59 3.18 15.70
C VAL A 82 -13.68 2.65 14.78
N LYS A 83 -13.27 2.05 13.68
CA LYS A 83 -14.17 1.40 12.73
C LYS A 83 -13.92 -0.09 12.74
N VAL A 84 -14.99 -0.87 12.69
CA VAL A 84 -14.90 -2.32 12.49
C VAL A 84 -15.13 -2.59 11.02
N THR A 85 -14.15 -3.20 10.36
CA THR A 85 -14.25 -3.53 8.93
C THR A 85 -14.03 -5.02 8.73
N LEU A 86 -14.72 -5.56 7.73
CA LEU A 86 -14.52 -6.94 7.29
C LEU A 86 -13.53 -6.96 6.16
N SER A 87 -12.56 -7.85 6.25
CA SER A 87 -11.61 -8.08 5.16
C SER A 87 -11.57 -9.57 4.86
N ALA A 88 -11.31 -9.90 3.58
CA ALA A 88 -11.19 -11.30 3.20
C ALA A 88 -9.94 -11.91 3.81
N ASP A 89 -10.08 -13.12 4.31
CA ASP A 89 -8.94 -13.93 4.73
C ASP A 89 -8.46 -14.70 3.51
N ALA A 90 -7.34 -14.29 2.95
CA ALA A 90 -6.81 -14.85 1.70
C ALA A 90 -6.59 -16.36 1.79
N ALA A 91 -6.01 -16.83 2.88
CA ALA A 91 -5.76 -18.26 3.06
C ALA A 91 -7.06 -19.06 3.21
N GLY A 92 -8.03 -18.52 3.97
CA GLY A 92 -9.33 -19.14 4.13
C GLY A 92 -10.11 -19.21 2.82
N CYS A 93 -10.11 -18.13 2.05
CA CYS A 93 -10.75 -18.10 0.73
C CYS A 93 -10.12 -19.12 -0.20
N LYS A 94 -8.80 -19.18 -0.26
CA LYS A 94 -8.07 -20.11 -1.10
C LYS A 94 -8.41 -21.57 -0.73
N TYR A 95 -8.43 -21.86 0.57
CA TYR A 95 -8.77 -23.19 1.04
C TYR A 95 -10.16 -23.60 0.59
N LEU A 96 -11.17 -22.74 0.75
CA LEU A 96 -12.54 -23.04 0.35
C LEU A 96 -12.66 -23.23 -1.16
N VAL A 97 -12.00 -22.38 -1.95
CA VAL A 97 -12.00 -22.49 -3.40
C VAL A 97 -11.39 -23.81 -3.86
N GLU A 98 -10.27 -24.23 -3.27
CA GLU A 98 -9.53 -25.42 -3.69
C GLU A 98 -10.06 -26.73 -3.08
N LYS A 99 -10.48 -26.71 -1.81
CA LYS A 99 -10.80 -27.92 -1.06
C LYS A 99 -12.27 -28.08 -0.72
N GLU A 100 -13.04 -27.00 -0.69
CA GLU A 100 -14.44 -27.01 -0.27
C GLU A 100 -15.30 -26.19 -1.25
N HIS A 101 -15.33 -26.61 -2.51
CA HIS A 101 -16.03 -25.89 -3.58
C HIS A 101 -17.51 -25.62 -3.28
N ARG A 102 -18.18 -26.59 -2.64
CA ARG A 102 -19.62 -26.45 -2.35
C ARG A 102 -19.87 -25.35 -1.32
N MET A 103 -18.99 -25.27 -0.32
CA MET A 103 -19.10 -24.23 0.70
C MET A 103 -18.78 -22.88 0.13
N TRP A 104 -17.72 -22.80 -0.72
CA TRP A 104 -17.38 -21.56 -1.41
C TRP A 104 -18.54 -21.05 -2.25
N ALA A 105 -19.19 -21.94 -2.99
CA ALA A 105 -20.32 -21.57 -3.85
C ALA A 105 -21.45 -20.91 -3.06
N LYS A 106 -21.64 -21.27 -1.79
CA LYS A 106 -22.68 -20.71 -0.94
C LYS A 106 -22.40 -19.27 -0.55
N ILE A 107 -21.15 -18.83 -0.54
CA ILE A 107 -20.74 -17.51 -0.04
C ILE A 107 -20.02 -16.66 -1.08
N ALA A 108 -19.79 -17.21 -2.29
CA ALA A 108 -19.01 -16.54 -3.33
C ALA A 108 -19.55 -15.15 -3.70
N ASP A 109 -20.87 -14.97 -3.61
CA ASP A 109 -21.51 -13.70 -3.96
C ASP A 109 -21.06 -12.53 -3.07
N ALA A 110 -20.56 -12.83 -1.88
CA ALA A 110 -20.06 -11.82 -0.95
C ALA A 110 -18.63 -11.38 -1.27
N PHE A 111 -17.97 -12.05 -2.25
CA PHE A 111 -16.57 -11.80 -2.57
C PHE A 111 -16.42 -11.40 -4.02
N GLU A 112 -15.62 -10.37 -4.26
CA GLU A 112 -15.22 -9.98 -5.60
C GLU A 112 -13.80 -10.50 -5.81
N THR A 113 -13.60 -11.35 -6.82
CA THR A 113 -12.31 -11.97 -7.09
C THR A 113 -11.74 -11.39 -8.38
N LYS A 114 -10.55 -10.83 -8.30
CA LYS A 114 -9.82 -10.30 -9.46
C LYS A 114 -8.42 -10.85 -9.48
N GLN A 115 -7.96 -11.25 -10.65
CA GLN A 115 -6.57 -11.64 -10.84
C GLN A 115 -5.74 -10.38 -11.09
N GLY A 116 -4.65 -10.25 -10.35
CA GLY A 116 -3.71 -9.18 -10.58
C GLY A 116 -2.72 -9.53 -11.69
N LYS A 117 -1.88 -8.56 -12.05
CA LYS A 117 -0.79 -8.76 -12.99
C LYS A 117 0.22 -9.74 -12.39
N ILE A 118 0.72 -10.63 -13.23
CA ILE A 118 1.78 -11.56 -12.81
C ILE A 118 3.04 -10.75 -12.45
N GLY A 119 3.54 -10.96 -11.25
CA GLY A 119 4.79 -10.35 -10.83
C GLY A 119 5.99 -11.13 -11.34
N VAL A 120 7.06 -10.42 -11.65
CA VAL A 120 8.31 -11.02 -12.10
C VAL A 120 9.44 -10.60 -11.17
N LYS A 121 10.22 -11.56 -10.75
CA LYS A 121 11.43 -11.32 -9.97
C LYS A 121 12.56 -12.09 -10.61
N VAL A 122 13.68 -11.42 -10.84
CA VAL A 122 14.86 -12.03 -11.43
C VAL A 122 16.02 -11.92 -10.44
N GLU A 123 16.70 -13.02 -10.23
CA GLU A 123 17.89 -13.07 -9.37
C GLU A 123 19.02 -13.73 -10.12
N VAL A 124 20.25 -13.30 -9.82
CA VAL A 124 21.45 -13.94 -10.35
C VAL A 124 21.76 -15.15 -9.48
N LEU A 125 22.08 -16.28 -10.12
CA LEU A 125 22.43 -17.52 -9.41
C LEU A 125 23.82 -17.43 -8.76
#